data_e67d105b980526322058be9d00934fdd
#
_entry.id   e67d105b980526322058be9d00934fdd
#
_cell.length_a   1.000
_cell.length_b   1.000
_cell.length_c   1.000
_cell.angle_alpha   90.00
_cell.angle_beta   90.00
_cell.angle_gamma   90.00
#
_symmetry.space_group_name_H-M   'P 1'
#
loop_
_entity.id
_entity.type
_entity.pdbx_description
1 polymer ?
#
loop_
_entity_poly.entity_id
_entity_poly.type
_entity_poly.pdbx_seq_one_letter_code
_entity_poly.pdbx_strand_id
1 'polypeptide(L)'
;MQIGSPSLLAIMLTGLAALNTAGQVLAPAEIADPTLRGLQQSHLEELRAIAAAIAGHHFPYRFYLSRRLDLGEREQASSDQRSIQFDRFQGKLVLKITGNYFAAYSAARMTNEQRAGQTYRDVMLPILQAAAPALARADVPDAFALEISHHVMRKVLGVDTEVTENVVLILPKASAQLLTAARDEAGRAAALVKGVAYLNGAPISLLAGGLMQSPAIQASAAPAAPPGSSPATTKLDAEYRDTLANMRKDLDSQAHFVPYAPPSFIVFREGQYLQIPITTTLDPSDAGSQYRLAALAFDRHVAHLIRPVLACFKDSANFMGIDFSTTVRLAGANAEGEGGEAVEFLFPLGALRGYAQFDLTGQQLLDAGVVLINGERAGLDLQTAEGQGAPPK
;
A
#
# COMPACT_ATOMS: atom_id res chain seq x y z
N MET A 1 -65.38 -3.49 28.92
CA MET A 1 -64.44 -4.63 28.83
C MET A 1 -63.99 -4.69 27.39
N GLN A 2 -62.92 -3.97 27.06
CA GLN A 2 -62.34 -3.85 25.70
C GLN A 2 -61.02 -4.62 25.72
N ILE A 3 -60.91 -5.64 24.89
CA ILE A 3 -59.71 -6.37 24.65
C ILE A 3 -59.11 -5.84 23.35
N GLY A 4 -58.04 -5.06 23.48
CA GLY A 4 -57.27 -4.55 22.35
C GLY A 4 -56.23 -5.61 21.90
N SER A 5 -56.23 -5.90 20.61
CA SER A 5 -55.23 -6.73 19.95
C SER A 5 -53.97 -5.90 19.65
N PRO A 6 -52.78 -6.33 20.10
CA PRO A 6 -51.54 -5.84 19.53
C PRO A 6 -50.89 -6.96 18.71
N SER A 7 -50.89 -6.87 17.40
CA SER A 7 -49.96 -7.68 16.56
C SER A 7 -50.19 -7.44 15.09
N LEU A 8 -49.74 -6.29 14.57
CA LEU A 8 -49.58 -6.08 13.13
C LEU A 8 -48.38 -5.20 12.73
N LEU A 9 -47.50 -4.84 13.68
CA LEU A 9 -46.37 -3.96 13.38
C LEU A 9 -44.99 -4.65 13.33
N ALA A 10 -44.92 -5.95 13.57
CA ALA A 10 -43.64 -6.69 13.66
C ALA A 10 -43.19 -7.36 12.36
N ILE A 11 -44.01 -7.34 11.29
CA ILE A 11 -43.68 -8.10 10.04
C ILE A 11 -43.06 -7.21 8.95
N MET A 12 -43.07 -5.88 9.09
CA MET A 12 -42.53 -4.98 8.07
C MET A 12 -41.05 -4.62 8.19
N LEU A 13 -40.34 -4.97 9.30
CA LEU A 13 -38.91 -4.60 9.45
C LEU A 13 -37.92 -5.68 8.94
N THR A 14 -38.36 -6.89 8.68
CA THR A 14 -37.49 -7.96 8.16
C THR A 14 -37.34 -7.94 6.63
N GLY A 15 -38.15 -7.20 5.92
CA GLY A 15 -38.12 -7.10 4.44
C GLY A 15 -37.10 -6.11 3.87
N LEU A 16 -36.63 -5.11 4.64
CA LEU A 16 -35.70 -4.10 4.12
C LEU A 16 -34.22 -4.54 4.12
N ALA A 17 -33.83 -5.49 4.97
CA ALA A 17 -32.45 -6.01 4.99
C ALA A 17 -32.14 -6.92 3.79
N ALA A 18 -33.16 -7.60 3.23
CA ALA A 18 -32.99 -8.52 2.12
C ALA A 18 -32.79 -7.84 0.75
N LEU A 19 -33.20 -6.57 0.60
CA LEU A 19 -33.09 -5.83 -0.67
C LEU A 19 -31.68 -5.24 -0.91
N ASN A 20 -30.86 -5.06 0.14
CA ASN A 20 -29.50 -4.51 0.01
C ASN A 20 -28.43 -5.56 -0.32
N THR A 21 -28.68 -6.83 -0.06
CA THR A 21 -27.66 -7.89 -0.26
C THR A 21 -27.47 -8.29 -1.72
N ALA A 22 -28.53 -8.16 -2.55
CA ALA A 22 -28.43 -8.41 -3.99
C ALA A 22 -27.50 -7.40 -4.72
N GLY A 23 -27.26 -6.23 -4.11
CA GLY A 23 -26.41 -5.18 -4.69
C GLY A 23 -24.91 -5.31 -4.38
N GLN A 24 -24.45 -6.35 -3.69
CA GLN A 24 -23.03 -6.51 -3.29
C GLN A 24 -22.23 -7.47 -4.18
N VAL A 25 -22.91 -8.23 -5.02
CA VAL A 25 -22.33 -9.14 -6.00
C VAL A 25 -22.30 -8.47 -7.35
N LEU A 26 -21.14 -8.53 -8.04
CA LEU A 26 -21.04 -7.98 -9.39
C LEU A 26 -21.95 -8.75 -10.34
N ALA A 27 -22.74 -8.04 -11.14
CA ALA A 27 -23.64 -8.68 -12.08
C ALA A 27 -22.85 -9.39 -13.20
N PRO A 28 -23.21 -10.64 -13.57
CA PRO A 28 -22.47 -11.39 -14.59
C PRO A 28 -22.33 -10.62 -15.90
N ALA A 29 -23.33 -9.83 -16.30
CA ALA A 29 -23.31 -9.03 -17.53
C ALA A 29 -22.20 -7.97 -17.57
N GLU A 30 -21.68 -7.55 -16.42
CA GLU A 30 -20.61 -6.55 -16.30
C GLU A 30 -19.21 -7.15 -16.41
N ILE A 31 -19.09 -8.48 -16.39
CA ILE A 31 -17.81 -9.19 -16.50
C ILE A 31 -17.47 -9.38 -17.97
N ALA A 32 -16.33 -8.80 -18.40
CA ALA A 32 -15.91 -8.85 -19.80
C ALA A 32 -15.47 -10.27 -20.24
N ASP A 33 -14.72 -10.99 -19.38
CA ASP A 33 -14.26 -12.36 -19.66
C ASP A 33 -15.45 -13.32 -19.68
N PRO A 34 -15.73 -14.03 -20.83
CA PRO A 34 -16.87 -14.94 -20.94
C PRO A 34 -16.81 -16.12 -19.95
N THR A 35 -15.60 -16.61 -19.62
CA THR A 35 -15.41 -17.71 -18.68
C THR A 35 -15.76 -17.28 -17.26
N LEU A 36 -15.22 -16.13 -16.84
CA LEU A 36 -15.54 -15.56 -15.52
C LEU A 36 -17.01 -15.17 -15.41
N ARG A 37 -17.60 -14.67 -16.49
CA ARG A 37 -19.04 -14.38 -16.57
C ARG A 37 -19.88 -15.63 -16.36
N GLY A 38 -19.53 -16.72 -17.04
CA GLY A 38 -20.21 -18.02 -16.88
C GLY A 38 -20.11 -18.56 -15.47
N LEU A 39 -18.93 -18.45 -14.85
CA LEU A 39 -18.73 -18.84 -13.44
C LEU A 39 -19.52 -17.98 -12.48
N GLN A 40 -19.50 -16.65 -12.67
CA GLN A 40 -20.29 -15.71 -11.86
C GLN A 40 -21.78 -16.05 -11.94
N GLN A 41 -22.28 -16.37 -13.11
CA GLN A 41 -23.68 -16.73 -13.32
C GLN A 41 -24.03 -18.09 -12.68
N SER A 42 -23.17 -19.10 -12.81
CA SER A 42 -23.44 -20.44 -12.27
C SER A 42 -23.37 -20.50 -10.74
N HIS A 43 -22.64 -19.57 -10.11
CA HIS A 43 -22.48 -19.50 -8.64
C HIS A 43 -23.16 -18.27 -8.02
N LEU A 44 -24.10 -17.64 -8.75
CA LEU A 44 -24.69 -16.36 -8.31
C LEU A 44 -25.41 -16.49 -6.95
N GLU A 45 -26.06 -17.59 -6.68
CA GLU A 45 -26.79 -17.82 -5.43
C GLU A 45 -25.83 -18.01 -4.24
N GLU A 46 -24.73 -18.75 -4.43
CA GLU A 46 -23.69 -18.90 -3.42
C GLU A 46 -23.01 -17.56 -3.13
N LEU A 47 -22.73 -16.74 -4.17
CA LEU A 47 -22.14 -15.41 -3.99
C LEU A 47 -23.10 -14.47 -3.25
N ARG A 48 -24.41 -14.55 -3.50
CA ARG A 48 -25.42 -13.78 -2.75
C ARG A 48 -25.51 -14.24 -1.30
N ALA A 49 -25.40 -15.55 -1.05
CA ALA A 49 -25.38 -16.09 0.31
C ALA A 49 -24.13 -15.60 1.08
N ILE A 50 -22.96 -15.55 0.42
CA ILE A 50 -21.74 -14.96 0.98
C ILE A 50 -21.95 -13.48 1.31
N ALA A 51 -22.52 -12.70 0.39
CA ALA A 51 -22.81 -11.29 0.60
C ALA A 51 -23.76 -11.08 1.80
N ALA A 52 -24.81 -11.89 1.90
CA ALA A 52 -25.75 -11.85 3.01
C ALA A 52 -25.10 -12.19 4.35
N ALA A 53 -24.21 -13.20 4.37
CA ALA A 53 -23.48 -13.59 5.57
C ALA A 53 -22.51 -12.47 6.02
N ILE A 54 -21.81 -11.82 5.08
CA ILE A 54 -20.95 -10.67 5.37
C ILE A 54 -21.76 -9.49 5.90
N ALA A 55 -22.88 -9.16 5.27
CA ALA A 55 -23.77 -8.07 5.71
C ALA A 55 -24.39 -8.31 7.09
N GLY A 56 -24.63 -9.57 7.46
CA GLY A 56 -25.14 -9.97 8.79
C GLY A 56 -24.07 -10.06 9.88
N HIS A 57 -22.78 -9.97 9.53
CA HIS A 57 -21.69 -10.06 10.49
C HIS A 57 -21.47 -8.73 11.23
N HIS A 58 -21.26 -8.80 12.56
CA HIS A 58 -20.89 -7.65 13.35
C HIS A 58 -19.37 -7.47 13.39
N PHE A 59 -18.87 -6.54 12.58
CA PHE A 59 -17.46 -6.14 12.62
C PHE A 59 -17.18 -5.16 13.77
N PRO A 60 -15.99 -5.16 14.37
CA PRO A 60 -15.63 -4.24 15.46
C PRO A 60 -15.77 -2.76 15.09
N TYR A 61 -15.53 -2.44 13.83
CA TYR A 61 -15.75 -1.12 13.24
C TYR A 61 -16.57 -1.27 11.95
N ARG A 62 -16.99 -0.16 11.36
CA ARG A 62 -17.77 -0.18 10.11
C ARG A 62 -16.95 -0.81 9.00
N PHE A 63 -17.55 -1.76 8.31
CA PHE A 63 -17.00 -2.40 7.13
C PHE A 63 -18.02 -2.31 5.99
N TYR A 64 -17.54 -1.94 4.81
CA TYR A 64 -18.35 -1.88 3.60
C TYR A 64 -17.66 -2.64 2.48
N LEU A 65 -18.38 -3.52 1.83
CA LEU A 65 -17.99 -4.05 0.53
C LEU A 65 -17.88 -2.88 -0.45
N SER A 66 -16.83 -2.83 -1.26
CA SER A 66 -16.59 -1.71 -2.18
C SER A 66 -15.67 -2.12 -3.32
N ARG A 67 -15.98 -1.66 -4.53
CA ARG A 67 -15.08 -1.78 -5.69
C ARG A 67 -13.93 -0.77 -5.65
N ARG A 68 -14.16 0.36 -5.03
CA ARG A 68 -13.11 1.36 -4.79
C ARG A 68 -12.61 1.23 -3.35
N LEU A 69 -11.30 1.14 -3.24
CA LEU A 69 -10.61 1.20 -1.96
C LEU A 69 -10.19 2.64 -1.67
N ASP A 70 -9.69 2.87 -0.47
CA ASP A 70 -9.15 4.16 -0.02
C ASP A 70 -10.19 5.30 0.00
N LEU A 71 -11.45 4.95 0.19
CA LEU A 71 -12.54 5.94 0.30
C LEU A 71 -12.69 6.45 1.73
N GLY A 72 -12.94 7.73 1.88
CA GLY A 72 -13.46 8.28 3.11
C GLY A 72 -14.88 7.77 3.42
N GLU A 73 -15.27 7.73 4.68
CA GLU A 73 -16.58 7.17 5.11
C GLU A 73 -17.77 7.86 4.43
N ARG A 74 -17.66 9.17 4.16
CA ARG A 74 -18.70 9.93 3.47
C ARG A 74 -18.83 9.54 2.00
N GLU A 75 -17.72 9.28 1.34
CA GLU A 75 -17.69 8.87 -0.07
C GLU A 75 -18.17 7.43 -0.23
N GLN A 76 -17.90 6.59 0.78
CA GLN A 76 -18.30 5.18 0.81
C GLN A 76 -19.82 5.02 0.67
N ALA A 77 -20.63 5.89 1.26
CA ALA A 77 -22.09 5.80 1.23
C ALA A 77 -22.67 5.87 -0.20
N SER A 78 -21.97 6.53 -1.13
CA SER A 78 -22.35 6.65 -2.54
C SER A 78 -21.54 5.76 -3.50
N SER A 79 -20.61 4.93 -2.96
CA SER A 79 -19.75 4.10 -3.78
C SER A 79 -20.42 2.81 -4.24
N ASP A 80 -19.89 2.23 -5.32
CA ASP A 80 -20.29 0.91 -5.82
C ASP A 80 -19.86 -0.19 -4.84
N GLN A 81 -20.83 -0.83 -4.18
CA GLN A 81 -20.60 -1.89 -3.19
C GLN A 81 -20.52 -3.29 -3.82
N ARG A 82 -20.63 -3.43 -5.14
CA ARG A 82 -20.64 -4.71 -5.85
C ARG A 82 -19.21 -5.23 -6.04
N SER A 83 -18.63 -5.78 -5.01
CA SER A 83 -17.21 -6.13 -4.92
C SER A 83 -16.92 -7.63 -4.79
N ILE A 84 -17.96 -8.48 -4.88
CA ILE A 84 -17.79 -9.94 -4.87
C ILE A 84 -17.87 -10.45 -6.30
N GLN A 85 -16.74 -11.00 -6.79
CA GLN A 85 -16.65 -11.49 -8.16
C GLN A 85 -15.59 -12.57 -8.33
N PHE A 86 -15.75 -13.42 -9.35
CA PHE A 86 -14.66 -14.24 -9.84
C PHE A 86 -13.68 -13.38 -10.65
N ASP A 87 -12.38 -13.64 -10.45
CA ASP A 87 -11.28 -12.93 -11.12
C ASP A 87 -10.10 -13.89 -11.36
N ARG A 88 -9.06 -13.42 -12.04
CA ARG A 88 -7.81 -14.16 -12.24
C ARG A 88 -6.66 -13.47 -11.52
N PHE A 89 -5.89 -14.27 -10.79
CA PHE A 89 -4.66 -13.81 -10.16
C PHE A 89 -3.53 -14.80 -10.48
N GLN A 90 -2.49 -14.34 -11.14
CA GLN A 90 -1.34 -15.16 -11.56
C GLN A 90 -1.76 -16.46 -12.25
N GLY A 91 -2.72 -16.39 -13.17
CA GLY A 91 -3.27 -17.53 -13.90
C GLY A 91 -4.24 -18.41 -13.14
N LYS A 92 -4.40 -18.24 -11.83
CA LYS A 92 -5.36 -18.95 -10.99
C LYS A 92 -6.71 -18.24 -10.98
N LEU A 93 -7.77 -19.04 -10.89
CA LEU A 93 -9.12 -18.53 -10.71
C LEU A 93 -9.36 -18.23 -9.23
N VAL A 94 -9.70 -17.00 -8.91
CA VAL A 94 -9.94 -16.57 -7.52
C VAL A 94 -11.36 -16.04 -7.33
N LEU A 95 -11.91 -16.22 -6.12
CA LEU A 95 -13.02 -15.38 -5.66
C LEU A 95 -12.42 -14.13 -5.04
N LYS A 96 -12.59 -12.99 -5.71
CA LYS A 96 -12.14 -11.68 -5.23
C LYS A 96 -13.24 -11.01 -4.42
N ILE A 97 -12.88 -10.51 -3.23
CA ILE A 97 -13.76 -9.72 -2.35
C ILE A 97 -12.98 -8.51 -1.88
N THR A 98 -13.52 -7.32 -2.14
CA THR A 98 -12.86 -6.05 -1.76
C THR A 98 -13.74 -5.20 -0.87
N GLY A 99 -13.12 -4.38 0.00
CA GLY A 99 -13.87 -3.51 0.90
C GLY A 99 -13.03 -2.54 1.71
N ASN A 100 -13.72 -1.59 2.34
CA ASN A 100 -13.13 -0.56 3.20
C ASN A 100 -13.54 -0.79 4.65
N TYR A 101 -12.55 -0.86 5.54
CA TYR A 101 -12.70 -1.05 6.97
C TYR A 101 -12.29 0.22 7.72
N PHE A 102 -13.23 0.84 8.40
CA PHE A 102 -13.05 2.14 9.06
C PHE A 102 -12.49 2.01 10.48
N ALA A 103 -11.57 1.06 10.70
CA ALA A 103 -10.72 1.06 11.88
C ALA A 103 -9.61 2.08 11.72
N ALA A 104 -9.45 2.97 12.69
CA ALA A 104 -8.36 3.95 12.72
C ALA A 104 -7.23 3.44 13.63
N TYR A 105 -6.26 2.76 13.07
CA TYR A 105 -5.11 2.27 13.82
C TYR A 105 -4.08 3.37 14.08
N SER A 106 -3.33 3.26 15.17
CA SER A 106 -2.24 4.19 15.47
C SER A 106 -0.90 3.63 15.01
N ALA A 107 -0.28 4.27 14.02
CA ALA A 107 1.06 3.88 13.57
C ALA A 107 2.14 4.01 14.67
N ALA A 108 1.91 4.89 15.67
CA ALA A 108 2.83 5.02 16.80
C ALA A 108 2.75 3.85 17.80
N ARG A 109 1.64 3.10 17.81
CA ARG A 109 1.38 2.00 18.76
C ARG A 109 1.41 0.62 18.15
N MET A 110 1.27 0.52 16.83
CA MET A 110 1.17 -0.75 16.12
C MET A 110 2.12 -0.78 14.93
N THR A 111 2.83 -1.90 14.75
CA THR A 111 3.63 -2.14 13.54
C THR A 111 2.72 -2.44 12.34
N ASN A 112 3.30 -2.46 11.14
CA ASN A 112 2.60 -2.83 9.91
C ASN A 112 1.96 -4.23 10.03
N GLU A 113 2.70 -5.21 10.56
CA GLU A 113 2.25 -6.59 10.77
C GLU A 113 1.11 -6.65 11.79
N GLN A 114 1.18 -5.84 12.85
CA GLN A 114 0.13 -5.80 13.86
C GLN A 114 -1.17 -5.24 13.29
N ARG A 115 -1.09 -4.18 12.47
CA ARG A 115 -2.28 -3.61 11.82
C ARG A 115 -2.87 -4.54 10.79
N ALA A 116 -2.05 -5.11 9.91
CA ALA A 116 -2.49 -6.08 8.92
C ALA A 116 -3.08 -7.34 9.59
N GLY A 117 -2.43 -7.85 10.64
CA GLY A 117 -2.92 -8.98 11.43
C GLY A 117 -4.22 -8.67 12.16
N GLN A 118 -4.43 -7.43 12.62
CA GLN A 118 -5.71 -7.02 13.21
C GLN A 118 -6.82 -6.98 12.16
N THR A 119 -6.57 -6.37 10.99
CA THR A 119 -7.53 -6.35 9.87
C THR A 119 -7.86 -7.77 9.39
N TYR A 120 -6.85 -8.65 9.35
CA TYR A 120 -7.10 -10.05 9.05
C TYR A 120 -8.08 -10.69 10.07
N ARG A 121 -7.85 -10.52 11.36
CA ARG A 121 -8.72 -11.09 12.41
C ARG A 121 -10.12 -10.49 12.39
N ASP A 122 -10.20 -9.19 12.28
CA ASP A 122 -11.47 -8.46 12.41
C ASP A 122 -12.36 -8.59 11.17
N VAL A 123 -11.77 -8.70 9.97
CA VAL A 123 -12.51 -8.63 8.71
C VAL A 123 -12.26 -9.83 7.81
N MET A 124 -11.01 -10.13 7.48
CA MET A 124 -10.72 -11.14 6.46
C MET A 124 -11.08 -12.56 6.92
N LEU A 125 -10.82 -12.90 8.18
CA LEU A 125 -11.18 -14.20 8.74
C LEU A 125 -12.71 -14.44 8.76
N PRO A 126 -13.55 -13.51 9.25
CA PRO A 126 -15.01 -13.61 9.11
C PRO A 126 -15.49 -13.75 7.66
N ILE A 127 -14.90 -13.01 6.72
CA ILE A 127 -15.23 -13.16 5.30
C ILE A 127 -14.89 -14.57 4.79
N LEU A 128 -13.72 -15.11 5.13
CA LEU A 128 -13.34 -16.47 4.76
C LEU A 128 -14.26 -17.50 5.40
N GLN A 129 -14.70 -17.29 6.65
CA GLN A 129 -15.66 -18.17 7.34
C GLN A 129 -17.03 -18.19 6.64
N ALA A 130 -17.43 -17.10 5.98
CA ALA A 130 -18.61 -17.06 5.14
C ALA A 130 -18.39 -17.69 3.76
N ALA A 131 -17.27 -17.39 3.11
CA ALA A 131 -17.03 -17.73 1.71
C ALA A 131 -16.55 -19.19 1.49
N ALA A 132 -15.63 -19.69 2.32
CA ALA A 132 -15.03 -20.99 2.10
C ALA A 132 -16.02 -22.17 2.26
N PRO A 133 -16.94 -22.17 3.24
CA PRO A 133 -17.98 -23.21 3.32
C PRO A 133 -19.01 -23.12 2.18
N ALA A 134 -19.39 -21.90 1.76
CA ALA A 134 -20.38 -21.71 0.70
C ALA A 134 -19.93 -22.31 -0.64
N LEU A 135 -18.62 -22.24 -0.93
CA LEU A 135 -18.03 -22.80 -2.15
C LEU A 135 -17.27 -24.12 -1.92
N ALA A 136 -17.48 -24.79 -0.79
CA ALA A 136 -16.74 -26.00 -0.44
C ALA A 136 -16.87 -27.11 -1.49
N ARG A 137 -18.06 -27.29 -2.05
CA ARG A 137 -18.40 -28.36 -3.01
C ARG A 137 -18.21 -27.96 -4.47
N ALA A 138 -18.00 -26.67 -4.76
CA ALA A 138 -17.75 -26.21 -6.11
C ALA A 138 -16.33 -26.61 -6.55
N ASP A 139 -16.09 -26.83 -7.83
CA ASP A 139 -14.73 -27.08 -8.36
C ASP A 139 -13.87 -25.81 -8.36
N VAL A 140 -14.50 -24.65 -8.24
CA VAL A 140 -13.90 -23.31 -8.24
C VAL A 140 -14.27 -22.57 -6.94
N PRO A 141 -13.51 -21.56 -6.50
CA PRO A 141 -12.24 -21.05 -7.07
C PRO A 141 -11.01 -21.88 -6.67
N ASP A 142 -9.85 -21.61 -7.28
CA ASP A 142 -8.55 -22.17 -6.84
C ASP A 142 -8.10 -21.52 -5.53
N ALA A 143 -8.43 -20.24 -5.34
CA ALA A 143 -8.09 -19.47 -4.14
C ALA A 143 -9.12 -18.37 -3.85
N PHE A 144 -9.10 -17.86 -2.62
CA PHE A 144 -9.78 -16.65 -2.20
C PHE A 144 -8.79 -15.49 -2.19
N ALA A 145 -9.18 -14.35 -2.79
CA ALA A 145 -8.40 -13.11 -2.82
C ALA A 145 -9.19 -12.02 -2.08
N LEU A 146 -8.73 -11.63 -0.92
CA LEU A 146 -9.34 -10.56 -0.13
C LEU A 146 -8.47 -9.32 -0.20
N GLU A 147 -9.05 -8.17 -0.48
CA GLU A 147 -8.37 -6.90 -0.56
C GLU A 147 -9.14 -5.86 0.26
N ILE A 148 -8.60 -5.52 1.43
CA ILE A 148 -9.27 -4.70 2.43
C ILE A 148 -8.41 -3.50 2.76
N SER A 149 -8.94 -2.29 2.57
CA SER A 149 -8.29 -1.08 3.07
C SER A 149 -8.71 -0.79 4.51
N HIS A 150 -7.79 -0.25 5.30
CA HIS A 150 -8.04 0.27 6.64
C HIS A 150 -7.35 1.62 6.83
N HIS A 151 -7.78 2.36 7.86
CA HIS A 151 -7.27 3.69 8.14
C HIS A 151 -6.18 3.66 9.21
N VAL A 152 -5.19 4.52 9.06
CA VAL A 152 -4.06 4.64 9.98
C VAL A 152 -3.83 6.09 10.35
N MET A 153 -3.89 6.37 11.64
CA MET A 153 -3.51 7.66 12.20
C MET A 153 -2.00 7.73 12.37
N ARG A 154 -1.39 8.71 11.74
CA ARG A 154 0.05 8.96 11.79
C ARG A 154 0.30 10.40 12.19
N LYS A 155 1.42 10.62 12.87
CA LYS A 155 1.96 11.98 13.02
C LYS A 155 2.91 12.28 11.89
N VAL A 156 2.50 13.18 11.03
CA VAL A 156 3.34 13.73 9.96
C VAL A 156 3.68 15.16 10.35
N LEU A 157 4.95 15.44 10.63
CA LEU A 157 5.43 16.76 11.05
C LEU A 157 4.69 17.34 12.27
N GLY A 158 4.30 16.47 13.20
CA GLY A 158 3.56 16.86 14.40
C GLY A 158 2.04 16.98 14.23
N VAL A 159 1.54 16.85 13.00
CA VAL A 159 0.11 16.89 12.69
C VAL A 159 -0.42 15.44 12.58
N ASP A 160 -1.53 15.16 13.25
CA ASP A 160 -2.21 13.87 13.09
C ASP A 160 -2.85 13.82 11.69
N THR A 161 -2.41 12.85 10.89
CA THR A 161 -2.87 12.64 9.51
C THR A 161 -3.44 11.23 9.41
N GLU A 162 -4.61 11.13 8.82
CA GLU A 162 -5.22 9.85 8.48
C GLU A 162 -4.81 9.44 7.07
N VAL A 163 -4.35 8.22 6.92
CA VAL A 163 -4.00 7.61 5.63
C VAL A 163 -4.62 6.21 5.55
N THR A 164 -4.77 5.70 4.34
CA THR A 164 -5.25 4.33 4.11
C THR A 164 -4.09 3.38 3.89
N GLU A 165 -4.22 2.15 4.38
CA GLU A 165 -3.36 1.02 4.07
C GLU A 165 -4.20 -0.09 3.46
N ASN A 166 -3.67 -0.74 2.42
CA ASN A 166 -4.36 -1.82 1.72
C ASN A 166 -3.73 -3.17 2.06
N VAL A 167 -4.51 -4.06 2.66
CA VAL A 167 -4.10 -5.43 2.98
C VAL A 167 -4.70 -6.38 1.95
N VAL A 168 -3.85 -7.15 1.29
CA VAL A 168 -4.26 -8.21 0.36
C VAL A 168 -3.89 -9.56 0.95
N LEU A 169 -4.83 -10.50 0.95
CA LEU A 169 -4.61 -11.90 1.31
C LEU A 169 -5.08 -12.78 0.16
N ILE A 170 -4.20 -13.65 -0.33
CA ILE A 170 -4.52 -14.67 -1.31
C ILE A 170 -4.28 -16.02 -0.66
N LEU A 171 -5.36 -16.78 -0.46
CA LEU A 171 -5.34 -18.04 0.26
C LEU A 171 -5.88 -19.18 -0.62
N PRO A 172 -5.10 -20.25 -0.90
CA PRO A 172 -5.58 -21.40 -1.63
C PRO A 172 -6.87 -21.95 -1.02
N LYS A 173 -7.81 -22.41 -1.83
CA LYS A 173 -9.12 -22.92 -1.39
C LYS A 173 -9.00 -23.98 -0.29
N ALA A 174 -8.14 -24.98 -0.48
CA ALA A 174 -7.90 -26.01 0.52
C ALA A 174 -7.42 -25.44 1.85
N SER A 175 -6.56 -24.41 1.82
CA SER A 175 -6.07 -23.73 3.02
C SER A 175 -7.16 -22.89 3.67
N ALA A 176 -8.03 -22.24 2.92
CA ALA A 176 -9.18 -21.51 3.46
C ALA A 176 -10.16 -22.46 4.17
N GLN A 177 -10.40 -23.63 3.61
CA GLN A 177 -11.22 -24.66 4.24
C GLN A 177 -10.60 -25.18 5.55
N LEU A 178 -9.30 -25.47 5.57
CA LEU A 178 -8.59 -25.85 6.78
C LEU A 178 -8.62 -24.75 7.84
N LEU A 179 -8.40 -23.49 7.42
CA LEU A 179 -8.42 -22.32 8.29
C LEU A 179 -9.79 -22.14 8.97
N THR A 180 -10.88 -22.28 8.21
CA THR A 180 -12.24 -22.13 8.74
C THR A 180 -12.69 -23.32 9.59
N ALA A 181 -12.13 -24.51 9.38
CA ALA A 181 -12.37 -25.70 10.19
C ALA A 181 -11.51 -25.77 11.46
N ALA A 182 -10.42 -25.01 11.53
CA ALA A 182 -9.47 -25.03 12.64
C ALA A 182 -10.11 -24.49 13.94
N ARG A 183 -10.00 -25.30 15.01
CA ARG A 183 -10.54 -24.96 16.33
C ARG A 183 -9.60 -24.14 17.19
N ASP A 184 -8.33 -24.16 16.86
CA ASP A 184 -7.27 -23.48 17.59
C ASP A 184 -6.45 -22.55 16.66
N GLU A 185 -5.62 -21.76 17.29
CA GLU A 185 -4.80 -20.76 16.63
C GLU A 185 -3.64 -21.37 15.84
N ALA A 186 -3.09 -22.48 16.34
CA ALA A 186 -2.00 -23.19 15.66
C ALA A 186 -2.47 -23.79 14.32
N GLY A 187 -3.65 -24.37 14.29
CA GLY A 187 -4.28 -24.88 13.06
C GLY A 187 -4.57 -23.75 12.05
N ARG A 188 -5.08 -22.61 12.54
CA ARG A 188 -5.27 -21.43 11.68
C ARG A 188 -3.96 -20.90 11.13
N ALA A 189 -2.92 -20.79 11.96
CA ALA A 189 -1.60 -20.38 11.55
C ALA A 189 -1.02 -21.30 10.47
N ALA A 190 -1.10 -22.62 10.67
CA ALA A 190 -0.62 -23.63 9.72
C ALA A 190 -1.33 -23.54 8.35
N ALA A 191 -2.62 -23.22 8.33
CA ALA A 191 -3.38 -23.00 7.11
C ALA A 191 -2.96 -21.69 6.41
N LEU A 192 -2.74 -20.62 7.18
CA LEU A 192 -2.41 -19.29 6.67
C LEU A 192 -1.01 -19.22 6.04
N VAL A 193 -0.04 -20.01 6.53
CA VAL A 193 1.33 -20.08 5.97
C VAL A 193 1.36 -20.43 4.47
N LYS A 194 0.32 -21.12 3.96
CA LYS A 194 0.21 -21.47 2.54
C LYS A 194 -0.35 -20.36 1.66
N GLY A 195 -0.82 -19.30 2.28
CA GLY A 195 -1.25 -18.09 1.60
C GLY A 195 -0.12 -17.09 1.39
N VAL A 196 -0.39 -16.06 0.62
CA VAL A 196 0.47 -14.89 0.49
C VAL A 196 -0.30 -13.65 0.92
N ALA A 197 0.37 -12.76 1.64
CA ALA A 197 -0.23 -11.51 2.07
C ALA A 197 0.67 -10.32 1.72
N TYR A 198 0.03 -9.19 1.43
CA TYR A 198 0.71 -7.95 1.10
C TYR A 198 0.08 -6.80 1.89
N LEU A 199 0.90 -5.84 2.28
CA LEU A 199 0.47 -4.54 2.77
C LEU A 199 1.00 -3.48 1.83
N ASN A 200 0.11 -2.72 1.20
CA ASN A 200 0.48 -1.72 0.19
C ASN A 200 1.42 -2.31 -0.89
N GLY A 201 1.15 -3.53 -1.35
CA GLY A 201 1.94 -4.25 -2.35
C GLY A 201 3.24 -4.90 -1.84
N ALA A 202 3.71 -4.58 -0.64
CA ALA A 202 4.88 -5.24 -0.04
C ALA A 202 4.48 -6.55 0.66
N PRO A 203 5.22 -7.66 0.49
CA PRO A 203 4.96 -8.90 1.21
C PRO A 203 4.98 -8.69 2.73
N ILE A 204 3.99 -9.26 3.43
CA ILE A 204 3.86 -9.15 4.88
C ILE A 204 3.48 -10.48 5.51
N SER A 205 3.86 -10.69 6.76
CA SER A 205 3.42 -11.84 7.55
C SER A 205 2.22 -11.47 8.42
N LEU A 206 1.08 -12.10 8.18
CA LEU A 206 -0.10 -11.94 9.05
C LEU A 206 0.05 -12.69 10.38
N LEU A 207 0.99 -13.63 10.47
CA LEU A 207 1.26 -14.41 11.68
C LEU A 207 2.10 -13.64 12.71
N ALA A 208 2.96 -12.73 12.26
CA ALA A 208 3.82 -11.93 13.15
C ALA A 208 3.03 -10.87 13.94
N GLY A 209 1.82 -10.56 13.52
CA GLY A 209 0.98 -9.48 14.09
C GLY A 209 0.30 -9.76 15.43
N GLY A 210 0.72 -10.77 16.21
CA GLY A 210 0.19 -10.90 17.57
C GLY A 210 -0.17 -12.29 18.07
N LEU A 211 0.24 -13.35 17.42
CA LEU A 211 -0.06 -14.74 17.83
C LEU A 211 1.07 -15.43 18.61
N MET A 212 2.23 -14.81 18.70
CA MET A 212 3.25 -15.19 19.70
C MET A 212 4.00 -13.92 20.12
N GLN A 213 4.16 -13.70 21.41
CA GLN A 213 5.19 -12.84 21.93
C GLN A 213 6.52 -13.43 21.45
N SER A 214 7.06 -12.85 20.38
CA SER A 214 8.42 -13.21 19.96
C SER A 214 9.38 -12.84 21.08
N PRO A 215 10.28 -13.76 21.47
CA PRO A 215 11.41 -13.38 22.31
C PRO A 215 12.14 -12.24 21.58
N ALA A 216 12.51 -11.23 22.36
CA ALA A 216 13.26 -10.08 21.88
C ALA A 216 14.34 -10.52 20.91
N ILE A 217 14.25 -10.10 19.66
CA ILE A 217 15.37 -10.21 18.72
C ILE A 217 16.42 -9.29 19.28
N GLN A 218 17.45 -9.89 19.83
CA GLN A 218 18.68 -9.20 20.20
C GLN A 218 19.15 -8.42 18.98
N ALA A 219 19.38 -7.13 19.21
CA ALA A 219 19.99 -6.25 18.23
C ALA A 219 21.22 -6.92 17.63
N SER A 220 21.09 -7.46 16.44
CA SER A 220 22.21 -7.91 15.64
C SER A 220 23.03 -6.70 15.25
N ALA A 221 24.32 -6.85 15.34
CA ALA A 221 25.36 -5.86 15.12
C ALA A 221 25.01 -4.82 14.06
N ALA A 222 25.34 -3.57 14.34
CA ALA A 222 25.25 -2.44 13.43
C ALA A 222 25.71 -2.84 12.02
N PRO A 223 24.93 -2.54 10.95
CA PRO A 223 25.39 -2.81 9.60
C PRO A 223 26.67 -2.05 9.35
N ALA A 224 27.62 -2.73 8.69
CA ALA A 224 28.87 -2.12 8.25
C ALA A 224 28.56 -0.86 7.45
N ALA A 225 29.33 0.20 7.69
CA ALA A 225 29.19 1.47 6.98
C ALA A 225 29.20 1.25 5.46
N PRO A 226 28.31 1.91 4.70
CA PRO A 226 28.29 1.78 3.24
C PRO A 226 29.64 2.19 2.64
N PRO A 227 30.07 1.55 1.55
CA PRO A 227 31.32 1.90 0.88
C PRO A 227 31.20 3.33 0.34
N GLY A 228 32.07 4.23 0.81
CA GLY A 228 32.11 5.65 0.41
C GLY A 228 31.98 6.65 1.56
N SER A 229 31.80 6.21 2.81
CA SER A 229 31.73 7.11 3.95
C SER A 229 33.07 7.79 4.21
N SER A 230 33.09 9.13 4.12
CA SER A 230 34.20 9.96 4.55
C SER A 230 34.11 10.29 6.04
N PRO A 231 35.20 10.68 6.72
CA PRO A 231 35.13 11.14 8.11
C PRO A 231 34.13 12.29 8.31
N ALA A 232 33.92 13.11 7.31
CA ALA A 232 32.98 14.23 7.34
C ALA A 232 31.53 13.77 7.27
N THR A 233 31.20 12.79 6.42
CA THR A 233 29.85 12.21 6.35
C THR A 233 29.51 11.43 7.63
N THR A 234 30.46 10.69 8.20
CA THR A 234 30.28 10.01 9.48
C THR A 234 29.94 10.97 10.62
N LYS A 235 30.53 12.20 10.60
CA LYS A 235 30.20 13.23 11.58
C LYS A 235 28.74 13.72 11.40
N LEU A 236 28.30 13.97 10.17
CA LEU A 236 26.91 14.37 9.89
C LEU A 236 25.92 13.26 10.22
N ASP A 237 26.20 12.01 9.88
CA ASP A 237 25.35 10.87 10.26
C ASP A 237 25.20 10.75 11.78
N ALA A 238 26.25 11.07 12.53
CA ALA A 238 26.18 11.09 14.00
C ALA A 238 25.40 12.32 14.53
N GLU A 239 25.60 13.50 13.93
CA GLU A 239 24.93 14.74 14.30
C GLU A 239 23.42 14.68 14.05
N TYR A 240 23.02 14.10 12.91
CA TYR A 240 21.60 14.02 12.49
C TYR A 240 20.96 12.66 12.76
N ARG A 241 21.57 11.77 13.52
CA ARG A 241 21.12 10.39 13.74
C ARG A 241 19.63 10.29 14.10
N ASP A 242 19.18 11.03 15.09
CA ASP A 242 17.79 10.98 15.54
C ASP A 242 16.83 11.60 14.51
N THR A 243 17.26 12.66 13.83
CA THR A 243 16.51 13.29 12.73
C THR A 243 16.35 12.31 11.57
N LEU A 244 17.42 11.63 11.16
CA LEU A 244 17.39 10.64 10.07
C LEU A 244 16.52 9.42 10.43
N ALA A 245 16.60 8.94 11.69
CA ALA A 245 15.77 7.84 12.16
C ALA A 245 14.28 8.20 12.17
N ASN A 246 13.93 9.41 12.62
CA ASN A 246 12.56 9.89 12.63
C ASN A 246 12.07 10.14 11.20
N MET A 247 12.87 10.79 10.36
CA MET A 247 12.56 11.02 8.96
C MET A 247 12.30 9.71 8.21
N ARG A 248 13.18 8.70 8.38
CA ARG A 248 12.96 7.36 7.81
C ARG A 248 11.62 6.77 8.23
N LYS A 249 11.32 6.82 9.53
CA LYS A 249 10.04 6.32 10.06
C LYS A 249 8.84 7.05 9.44
N ASP A 250 8.96 8.36 9.26
CA ASP A 250 7.91 9.18 8.65
C ASP A 250 7.77 8.88 7.15
N LEU A 251 8.88 8.73 6.43
CA LEU A 251 8.89 8.38 5.01
C LEU A 251 8.35 6.96 4.76
N ASP A 252 8.80 5.96 5.51
CA ASP A 252 8.27 4.58 5.45
C ASP A 252 6.76 4.56 5.70
N SER A 253 6.26 5.54 6.43
CA SER A 253 4.85 5.69 6.76
C SER A 253 4.03 6.39 5.69
N GLN A 254 4.63 7.22 4.85
CA GLN A 254 3.95 8.03 3.82
C GLN A 254 3.89 7.33 2.46
N ALA A 255 4.84 6.45 2.18
CA ALA A 255 5.00 5.91 0.86
C ALA A 255 4.21 4.63 0.68
N HIS A 256 3.12 4.74 -0.01
CA HIS A 256 2.50 3.60 -0.65
C HIS A 256 3.49 3.05 -1.70
N PHE A 257 4.00 1.80 -1.49
CA PHE A 257 4.83 1.06 -2.45
C PHE A 257 6.29 1.50 -2.65
N VAL A 258 6.82 2.39 -1.83
CA VAL A 258 8.21 2.83 -1.95
C VAL A 258 9.02 2.33 -0.75
N PRO A 259 9.85 1.29 -0.88
CA PRO A 259 10.77 0.91 0.18
C PRO A 259 11.87 1.96 0.29
N TYR A 260 12.11 2.46 1.50
CA TYR A 260 13.19 3.36 1.81
C TYR A 260 14.32 2.60 2.48
N ALA A 261 15.53 2.69 1.91
CA ALA A 261 16.73 2.37 2.66
C ALA A 261 17.01 3.50 3.67
N PRO A 262 17.83 3.24 4.72
CA PRO A 262 18.20 4.29 5.65
C PRO A 262 18.86 5.47 4.94
N PRO A 263 18.36 6.71 5.16
CA PRO A 263 19.03 7.90 4.67
C PRO A 263 20.44 8.02 5.28
N SER A 264 21.40 8.49 4.50
CA SER A 264 22.77 8.68 4.94
C SER A 264 23.41 9.85 4.21
N PHE A 265 24.51 10.38 4.75
CA PHE A 265 25.27 11.43 4.07
C PHE A 265 26.28 10.84 3.10
N ILE A 266 26.36 11.42 1.91
CA ILE A 266 27.33 11.09 0.86
C ILE A 266 28.17 12.32 0.49
N VAL A 267 29.29 12.09 -0.19
CA VAL A 267 30.06 13.16 -0.84
C VAL A 267 29.73 13.14 -2.33
N PHE A 268 29.21 14.27 -2.83
CA PHE A 268 29.04 14.49 -4.25
C PHE A 268 29.85 15.71 -4.66
N ARG A 269 30.80 15.54 -5.60
CA ARG A 269 31.84 16.52 -5.90
C ARG A 269 32.60 16.93 -4.62
N GLU A 270 32.57 18.19 -4.24
CA GLU A 270 33.23 18.70 -3.03
C GLU A 270 32.22 18.94 -1.88
N GLY A 271 30.94 18.59 -2.07
CA GLY A 271 29.85 18.86 -1.15
C GLY A 271 29.33 17.61 -0.45
N GLN A 272 28.78 17.82 0.73
CA GLN A 272 28.06 16.78 1.48
C GLN A 272 26.58 16.89 1.17
N TYR A 273 25.99 15.77 0.75
CA TYR A 273 24.57 15.65 0.40
C TYR A 273 23.92 14.60 1.27
N LEU A 274 22.70 14.86 1.71
CA LEU A 274 21.85 13.85 2.30
C LEU A 274 21.28 12.98 1.18
N GLN A 275 21.62 11.70 1.15
CA GLN A 275 21.05 10.75 0.22
C GLN A 275 19.83 10.07 0.83
N ILE A 276 18.74 10.04 0.08
CA ILE A 276 17.48 9.37 0.42
C ILE A 276 17.23 8.31 -0.66
N PRO A 277 17.60 7.04 -0.39
CA PRO A 277 17.34 5.95 -1.33
C PRO A 277 15.86 5.56 -1.33
N ILE A 278 15.26 5.53 -2.51
CA ILE A 278 13.86 5.16 -2.70
C ILE A 278 13.71 4.19 -3.88
N THR A 279 12.59 3.49 -3.95
CA THR A 279 12.20 2.71 -5.13
C THR A 279 10.91 3.29 -5.68
N THR A 280 10.90 3.64 -6.96
CA THR A 280 9.72 4.12 -7.68
C THR A 280 9.16 3.00 -8.53
N THR A 281 7.93 2.58 -8.27
CA THR A 281 7.21 1.64 -9.12
C THR A 281 6.19 2.39 -9.95
N LEU A 282 6.32 2.32 -11.27
CA LEU A 282 5.44 2.95 -12.26
C LEU A 282 4.52 1.89 -12.88
N ASP A 283 3.40 2.34 -13.44
CA ASP A 283 2.46 1.47 -14.13
C ASP A 283 3.09 0.94 -15.44
N PRO A 284 2.79 -0.28 -15.92
CA PRO A 284 3.24 -0.75 -17.22
C PRO A 284 2.83 0.16 -18.38
N SER A 285 1.72 0.87 -18.26
CA SER A 285 1.27 1.88 -19.24
C SER A 285 2.18 3.12 -19.29
N ASP A 286 3.02 3.33 -18.29
CA ASP A 286 4.01 4.41 -18.25
C ASP A 286 5.31 4.06 -18.97
N ALA A 287 5.44 2.84 -19.49
CA ALA A 287 6.63 2.40 -20.23
C ALA A 287 7.03 3.41 -21.31
N GLY A 288 8.31 3.68 -21.40
CA GLY A 288 8.85 4.68 -22.31
C GLY A 288 10.37 4.81 -22.22
N SER A 289 10.89 5.94 -22.68
CA SER A 289 12.32 6.20 -22.56
C SER A 289 12.74 6.35 -21.09
N GLN A 290 14.02 6.11 -20.79
CA GLN A 290 14.59 6.35 -19.46
C GLN A 290 14.33 7.78 -18.95
N TYR A 291 14.26 8.76 -19.85
CA TYR A 291 13.95 10.15 -19.53
C TYR A 291 12.50 10.33 -19.08
N ARG A 292 11.57 9.67 -19.78
CA ARG A 292 10.16 9.66 -19.39
C ARG A 292 9.98 9.01 -18.01
N LEU A 293 10.63 7.88 -17.76
CA LEU A 293 10.57 7.20 -16.47
C LEU A 293 11.14 8.07 -15.36
N ALA A 294 12.27 8.77 -15.61
CA ALA A 294 12.85 9.70 -14.66
C ALA A 294 11.93 10.92 -14.41
N ALA A 295 11.31 11.49 -15.43
CA ALA A 295 10.37 12.61 -15.27
C ALA A 295 9.14 12.20 -14.45
N LEU A 296 8.59 11.02 -14.70
CA LEU A 296 7.47 10.48 -13.92
C LEU A 296 7.86 10.18 -12.47
N ALA A 297 9.07 9.66 -12.23
CA ALA A 297 9.58 9.43 -10.88
C ALA A 297 9.75 10.75 -10.11
N PHE A 298 10.22 11.80 -10.78
CA PHE A 298 10.29 13.14 -10.18
C PHE A 298 8.90 13.65 -9.80
N ASP A 299 7.97 13.68 -10.74
CA ASP A 299 6.64 14.26 -10.56
C ASP A 299 5.83 13.51 -9.50
N ARG A 300 5.79 12.20 -9.59
CA ARG A 300 4.93 11.37 -8.72
C ARG A 300 5.50 11.13 -7.33
N HIS A 301 6.84 11.13 -7.16
CA HIS A 301 7.46 10.77 -5.89
C HIS A 301 8.37 11.86 -5.34
N VAL A 302 9.42 12.24 -6.07
CA VAL A 302 10.46 13.12 -5.53
C VAL A 302 9.91 14.50 -5.16
N ALA A 303 9.10 15.11 -6.03
CA ALA A 303 8.53 16.43 -5.80
C ALA A 303 7.70 16.51 -4.52
N HIS A 304 6.97 15.44 -4.20
CA HIS A 304 6.14 15.35 -3.00
C HIS A 304 6.94 15.16 -1.72
N LEU A 305 8.15 14.57 -1.81
CA LEU A 305 9.03 14.32 -0.66
C LEU A 305 9.82 15.56 -0.24
N ILE A 306 10.03 16.52 -1.13
CA ILE A 306 10.91 17.69 -0.87
C ILE A 306 10.48 18.44 0.38
N ARG A 307 9.22 18.82 0.51
CA ARG A 307 8.73 19.60 1.65
C ARG A 307 8.78 18.82 2.96
N PRO A 308 8.27 17.59 3.05
CA PRO A 308 8.40 16.77 4.25
C PRO A 308 9.85 16.59 4.71
N VAL A 309 10.75 16.32 3.76
CA VAL A 309 12.18 16.12 4.08
C VAL A 309 12.81 17.41 4.59
N LEU A 310 12.60 18.55 3.91
CA LEU A 310 13.13 19.84 4.37
C LEU A 310 12.62 20.25 5.75
N ALA A 311 11.38 19.93 6.08
CA ALA A 311 10.78 20.23 7.38
C ALA A 311 11.47 19.51 8.55
N CYS A 312 12.18 18.41 8.28
CA CYS A 312 12.98 17.70 9.29
C CYS A 312 14.26 18.47 9.66
N PHE A 313 14.69 19.42 8.83
CA PHE A 313 15.93 20.17 9.04
C PHE A 313 15.62 21.65 9.25
N LYS A 314 16.12 22.20 10.36
CA LYS A 314 16.05 23.64 10.64
C LYS A 314 16.92 24.40 9.62
N ASP A 315 16.76 25.73 9.58
CA ASP A 315 17.44 26.60 8.60
C ASP A 315 18.97 26.53 8.61
N SER A 316 19.58 25.94 9.62
CA SER A 316 21.02 25.80 9.82
C SER A 316 21.57 24.42 9.43
N ALA A 317 21.05 23.80 8.40
CA ALA A 317 21.59 22.52 7.92
C ALA A 317 23.06 22.67 7.45
N ASN A 318 23.95 21.81 7.98
CA ASN A 318 25.40 21.84 7.75
C ASN A 318 25.83 21.01 6.53
N PHE A 319 24.94 20.86 5.52
CA PHE A 319 25.20 20.12 4.28
C PHE A 319 24.69 20.91 3.07
N MET A 320 25.18 20.54 1.88
CA MET A 320 25.03 21.34 0.66
C MET A 320 23.69 21.12 -0.06
N GLY A 321 23.12 19.91 0.04
CA GLY A 321 21.94 19.54 -0.73
C GLY A 321 21.40 18.17 -0.36
N ILE A 322 20.37 17.74 -1.08
CA ILE A 322 19.74 16.43 -0.93
C ILE A 322 19.81 15.70 -2.27
N ASP A 323 20.14 14.43 -2.21
CA ASP A 323 20.12 13.47 -3.29
C ASP A 323 18.93 12.51 -3.08
N PHE A 324 17.93 12.60 -3.94
CA PHE A 324 16.86 11.61 -4.02
C PHE A 324 17.30 10.54 -5.03
N SER A 325 17.88 9.45 -4.51
CA SER A 325 18.36 8.33 -5.31
C SER A 325 17.25 7.30 -5.46
N THR A 326 16.71 7.15 -6.67
CA THR A 326 15.60 6.22 -6.91
C THR A 326 15.95 5.13 -7.92
N THR A 327 15.49 3.89 -7.63
CA THR A 327 15.42 2.83 -8.62
C THR A 327 14.01 2.81 -9.20
N VAL A 328 13.88 3.13 -10.48
CA VAL A 328 12.59 3.18 -11.18
C VAL A 328 12.32 1.83 -11.83
N ARG A 329 11.18 1.23 -11.52
CA ARG A 329 10.73 -0.06 -12.05
C ARG A 329 9.31 0.05 -12.58
N LEU A 330 8.99 -0.78 -13.58
CA LEU A 330 7.60 -0.97 -14.02
C LEU A 330 6.95 -2.09 -13.22
N ALA A 331 5.69 -1.91 -12.83
CA ALA A 331 4.94 -2.95 -12.13
C ALA A 331 4.80 -4.18 -13.02
N GLY A 332 5.02 -5.38 -12.45
CA GLY A 332 4.94 -6.64 -13.19
C GLY A 332 6.20 -7.06 -13.96
N ALA A 333 7.26 -6.24 -14.01
CA ALA A 333 8.57 -6.72 -14.45
C ALA A 333 9.09 -7.76 -13.45
N ASN A 334 9.48 -8.94 -13.94
CA ASN A 334 9.95 -10.03 -13.09
C ASN A 334 11.16 -9.58 -12.27
N ALA A 335 11.11 -9.85 -10.97
CA ALA A 335 12.14 -9.43 -10.00
C ALA A 335 13.55 -10.00 -10.26
N GLU A 336 13.70 -10.92 -11.21
CA GLU A 336 14.93 -11.68 -11.46
C GLU A 336 15.72 -11.31 -12.72
N GLY A 337 15.31 -10.31 -13.53
CA GLY A 337 16.02 -10.14 -14.80
C GLY A 337 16.15 -8.76 -15.42
N GLU A 338 15.26 -7.84 -15.17
CA GLU A 338 15.36 -6.51 -15.77
C GLU A 338 15.61 -5.47 -14.69
N GLY A 339 16.87 -5.00 -14.62
CA GLY A 339 17.30 -3.95 -13.73
C GLY A 339 16.46 -2.70 -13.93
N GLY A 340 15.91 -2.13 -12.85
CA GLY A 340 15.27 -0.84 -12.90
C GLY A 340 16.29 0.25 -13.26
N GLU A 341 15.81 1.37 -13.83
CA GLU A 341 16.64 2.54 -14.11
C GLU A 341 17.05 3.22 -12.80
N ALA A 342 18.35 3.40 -12.58
CA ALA A 342 18.85 4.18 -11.45
C ALA A 342 18.80 5.66 -11.79
N VAL A 343 18.04 6.44 -11.02
CA VAL A 343 17.92 7.89 -11.22
C VAL A 343 18.27 8.61 -9.93
N GLU A 344 19.19 9.57 -10.01
CA GLU A 344 19.59 10.42 -8.90
C GLU A 344 19.20 11.88 -9.19
N PHE A 345 18.55 12.51 -8.23
CA PHE A 345 18.14 13.89 -8.28
C PHE A 345 18.87 14.67 -7.19
N LEU A 346 19.99 15.30 -7.54
CA LEU A 346 20.84 16.05 -6.61
C LEU A 346 20.50 17.54 -6.65
N PHE A 347 19.89 18.02 -5.60
CA PHE A 347 19.44 19.41 -5.51
C PHE A 347 20.18 20.17 -4.40
N PRO A 348 20.70 21.38 -4.68
CA PRO A 348 21.20 22.27 -3.62
C PRO A 348 20.07 22.68 -2.66
N LEU A 349 20.38 22.84 -1.36
CA LEU A 349 19.38 23.25 -0.36
C LEU A 349 18.66 24.57 -0.71
N GLY A 350 19.38 25.53 -1.28
CA GLY A 350 18.77 26.80 -1.71
C GLY A 350 17.67 26.61 -2.76
N ALA A 351 17.92 25.75 -3.78
CA ALA A 351 16.94 25.44 -4.81
C ALA A 351 15.74 24.67 -4.23
N LEU A 352 15.98 23.70 -3.34
CA LEU A 352 14.92 22.97 -2.66
C LEU A 352 14.02 23.88 -1.83
N ARG A 353 14.60 24.84 -1.11
CA ARG A 353 13.85 25.83 -0.34
C ARG A 353 13.00 26.74 -1.23
N GLY A 354 13.58 27.23 -2.34
CA GLY A 354 12.84 28.01 -3.33
C GLY A 354 11.66 27.24 -3.91
N TYR A 355 11.84 25.96 -4.22
CA TYR A 355 10.75 25.11 -4.67
C TYR A 355 9.68 24.88 -3.57
N ALA A 356 10.10 24.64 -2.34
CA ALA A 356 9.19 24.46 -1.21
C ALA A 356 8.36 25.72 -0.91
N GLN A 357 8.89 26.92 -1.20
CA GLN A 357 8.24 28.22 -1.02
C GLN A 357 7.44 28.69 -2.26
N PHE A 358 7.42 27.87 -3.32
CA PHE A 358 6.81 28.17 -4.63
C PHE A 358 7.51 29.29 -5.43
N ASP A 359 8.75 29.62 -5.10
CA ASP A 359 9.56 30.56 -5.86
C ASP A 359 10.15 29.93 -7.13
N LEU A 360 10.29 28.59 -7.14
CA LEU A 360 10.74 27.81 -8.29
C LEU A 360 9.67 26.80 -8.72
N THR A 361 9.55 26.64 -10.04
CA THR A 361 8.78 25.53 -10.63
C THR A 361 9.57 24.22 -10.55
N GLY A 362 8.91 23.09 -10.80
CA GLY A 362 9.58 21.78 -10.88
C GLY A 362 10.69 21.74 -11.93
N GLN A 363 10.45 22.35 -13.11
CA GLN A 363 11.47 22.45 -14.16
C GLN A 363 12.66 23.30 -13.72
N GLN A 364 12.41 24.46 -13.12
CA GLN A 364 13.50 25.31 -12.61
C GLN A 364 14.31 24.64 -11.50
N LEU A 365 13.67 23.79 -10.69
CA LEU A 365 14.40 22.98 -9.71
C LEU A 365 15.30 21.94 -10.39
N LEU A 366 14.81 21.23 -11.42
CA LEU A 366 15.61 20.29 -12.20
C LEU A 366 16.80 20.98 -12.86
N ASP A 367 16.58 22.17 -13.42
CA ASP A 367 17.63 22.96 -14.08
C ASP A 367 18.69 23.46 -13.08
N ALA A 368 18.30 23.76 -11.84
CA ALA A 368 19.19 24.16 -10.75
C ALA A 368 19.97 23.00 -10.12
N GLY A 369 19.56 21.77 -10.37
CA GLY A 369 20.14 20.55 -9.83
C GLY A 369 21.02 19.80 -10.81
N VAL A 370 21.31 18.55 -10.44
CA VAL A 370 21.94 17.56 -11.30
C VAL A 370 21.06 16.33 -11.32
N VAL A 371 20.68 15.86 -12.50
CA VAL A 371 20.01 14.60 -12.69
C VAL A 371 20.98 13.62 -13.33
N LEU A 372 21.10 12.44 -12.72
CA LEU A 372 21.85 11.32 -13.29
C LEU A 372 20.89 10.18 -13.60
N ILE A 373 21.01 9.59 -14.78
CA ILE A 373 20.29 8.36 -15.15
C ILE A 373 21.36 7.31 -15.41
N ASN A 374 21.36 6.22 -14.66
CA ASN A 374 22.39 5.18 -14.72
C ASN A 374 23.83 5.75 -14.56
N GLY A 375 23.99 6.79 -13.75
CA GLY A 375 25.27 7.46 -13.51
C GLY A 375 25.66 8.51 -14.57
N GLU A 376 24.90 8.64 -15.66
CA GLU A 376 25.15 9.65 -16.71
C GLU A 376 24.31 10.89 -16.49
N ARG A 377 24.91 12.07 -16.68
CA ARG A 377 24.18 13.34 -16.53
C ARG A 377 23.13 13.48 -17.63
N ALA A 378 21.89 13.76 -17.22
CA ALA A 378 20.75 13.93 -18.10
C ALA A 378 20.09 15.31 -17.90
N GLY A 379 19.60 15.90 -18.97
CA GLY A 379 18.63 16.99 -18.93
C GLY A 379 17.22 16.41 -19.00
N LEU A 380 16.34 16.80 -18.10
CA LEU A 380 14.94 16.41 -18.13
C LEU A 380 14.07 17.60 -18.47
N ASP A 381 13.13 17.39 -19.40
CA ASP A 381 12.03 18.31 -19.69
C ASP A 381 10.72 17.68 -19.21
N LEU A 382 10.13 18.26 -18.18
CA LEU A 382 8.88 17.75 -17.59
C LEU A 382 7.67 17.93 -18.53
N GLN A 383 7.74 18.87 -19.51
CA GLN A 383 6.61 19.12 -20.40
C GLN A 383 6.53 18.11 -21.54
N THR A 384 7.68 17.71 -22.08
CA THR A 384 7.72 16.76 -23.18
C THR A 384 7.91 15.33 -22.70
N ALA A 385 8.39 15.16 -21.47
CA ALA A 385 8.85 13.88 -20.94
C ALA A 385 9.85 13.16 -21.88
N GLU A 386 10.52 13.93 -22.74
CA GLU A 386 11.57 13.51 -23.67
C GLU A 386 12.89 14.11 -23.23
N GLY A 387 13.98 13.35 -23.34
CA GLY A 387 15.29 13.83 -22.93
C GLY A 387 15.86 14.81 -23.94
N GLN A 388 16.31 15.95 -23.47
CA GLN A 388 17.28 16.75 -24.22
C GLN A 388 18.66 16.15 -23.95
N GLY A 389 19.40 15.86 -25.03
CA GLY A 389 20.79 15.43 -24.93
C GLY A 389 21.60 16.38 -24.06
N ALA A 390 22.65 15.88 -23.41
CA ALA A 390 23.48 16.65 -22.50
C ALA A 390 23.90 18.00 -23.14
N PRO A 391 23.79 19.12 -22.42
CA PRO A 391 24.26 20.41 -22.96
C PRO A 391 25.74 20.29 -23.30
N PRO A 392 26.20 20.94 -24.38
CA PRO A 392 27.61 20.93 -24.75
C PRO A 392 28.46 21.46 -23.60
N LYS A 393 29.65 20.87 -23.41
CA LYS A 393 30.61 21.19 -22.35
C LYS A 393 31.05 22.64 -22.37
#